data_45402da244792823d84f14c8a982b22e
#
_entry.id   45402da244792823d84f14c8a982b22e
#
_cell.length_a   1.000
_cell.length_b   1.000
_cell.length_c   1.000
_cell.angle_alpha   90.00
_cell.angle_beta   90.00
_cell.angle_gamma   90.00
#
_symmetry.space_group_name_H-M   'P 1'
#
loop_
_entity.id
_entity.type
_entity.pdbx_description
1 polymer ?
#
loop_
_entity_poly.entity_id
_entity_poly.type
_entity_poly.pdbx_seq_one_letter_code
_entity_poly.pdbx_strand_id
1 'polypeptide(L)'
;PNAILFIDEIHTVIGAGATSGGAMDASNLLKPALASGTIRCMGSTTYKEYRQHFEKDRALVRRFQKIDVNEPTVEDAIAILKGLKPYFEDYHRLKYTNEAIEAAVQLSSRYIHDRKLPDKAIDVIDESGAAQMLVAENKRKKTIGIKEIESTIATMARIPPKNVSKDDAEVLKHLEQ
;
A
#
# COMPACT_ATOMS: atom_id res chain seq x y z
N PRO A 1 18.91 -24.63 9.74
CA PRO A 1 20.19 -24.02 9.35
C PRO A 1 20.07 -23.03 8.18
N ASN A 2 18.93 -23.00 7.42
CA ASN A 2 18.75 -22.14 6.23
C ASN A 2 17.60 -21.15 6.38
N ALA A 3 17.24 -20.75 7.61
CA ALA A 3 16.20 -19.77 7.84
C ALA A 3 16.70 -18.34 7.54
N ILE A 4 15.83 -17.53 6.96
CA ILE A 4 16.01 -16.08 6.80
C ILE A 4 15.04 -15.42 7.77
N LEU A 5 15.55 -14.57 8.67
CA LEU A 5 14.74 -13.77 9.57
C LEU A 5 14.25 -12.54 8.83
N PHE A 6 12.93 -12.34 8.76
CA PHE A 6 12.34 -11.11 8.27
C PHE A 6 11.89 -10.24 9.46
N ILE A 7 12.32 -8.99 9.47
CA ILE A 7 11.95 -8.01 10.50
C ILE A 7 11.28 -6.82 9.80
N ASP A 8 9.99 -6.69 10.01
CA ASP A 8 9.27 -5.50 9.57
C ASP A 8 9.61 -4.30 10.46
N GLU A 9 9.65 -3.11 9.86
CA GLU A 9 10.04 -1.87 10.54
C GLU A 9 11.34 -2.03 11.38
N ILE A 10 12.37 -2.62 10.78
CA ILE A 10 13.63 -2.97 11.47
C ILE A 10 14.28 -1.77 12.19
N HIS A 11 13.98 -0.54 11.79
CA HIS A 11 14.43 0.67 12.46
C HIS A 11 13.95 0.76 13.93
N THR A 12 12.80 0.14 14.26
CA THR A 12 12.30 0.09 15.65
C THR A 12 13.18 -0.73 16.56
N VAL A 13 13.83 -1.76 16.02
CA VAL A 13 14.73 -2.63 16.75
C VAL A 13 16.14 -2.03 16.84
N ILE A 14 16.58 -1.32 15.79
CA ILE A 14 17.97 -0.85 15.66
C ILE A 14 18.14 0.58 16.16
N GLY A 15 17.12 1.45 15.99
CA GLY A 15 17.17 2.87 16.33
C GLY A 15 16.74 3.23 17.75
N ALA A 16 16.14 2.30 18.47
CA ALA A 16 15.55 2.55 19.79
C ALA A 16 16.55 2.64 20.95
N GLY A 17 17.84 2.76 20.67
CA GLY A 17 18.90 2.77 21.66
C GLY A 17 18.96 3.94 22.64
N ALA A 18 17.92 4.79 22.73
CA ALA A 18 17.98 5.98 23.56
C ALA A 18 16.87 6.15 24.62
N THR A 19 15.76 5.41 24.58
CA THR A 19 14.62 5.84 25.43
C THR A 19 13.78 4.78 26.15
N SER A 20 13.98 3.46 26.01
CA SER A 20 13.24 2.52 26.87
C SER A 20 13.89 1.13 26.95
N GLY A 21 13.99 0.61 28.16
CA GLY A 21 14.77 -0.55 28.55
C GLY A 21 14.54 -1.91 27.85
N GLY A 22 13.54 -2.05 26.99
CA GLY A 22 13.29 -3.30 26.26
C GLY A 22 13.86 -3.35 24.85
N ALA A 23 13.97 -2.21 24.18
CA ALA A 23 14.45 -2.13 22.79
C ALA A 23 16.00 -2.16 22.71
N MET A 24 16.71 -1.76 23.77
CA MET A 24 18.17 -1.89 23.85
C MET A 24 18.62 -3.35 23.81
N ASP A 25 17.87 -4.26 24.37
CA ASP A 25 18.25 -5.68 24.41
C ASP A 25 18.20 -6.34 23.03
N ALA A 26 17.20 -6.05 22.23
CA ALA A 26 17.05 -6.63 20.90
C ALA A 26 18.14 -6.13 19.92
N SER A 27 18.49 -4.85 19.97
CA SER A 27 19.58 -4.28 19.16
C SER A 27 20.93 -4.87 19.53
N ASN A 28 21.20 -5.03 20.83
CA ASN A 28 22.45 -5.60 21.33
C ASN A 28 22.60 -7.09 21.02
N LEU A 29 21.49 -7.82 20.87
CA LEU A 29 21.49 -9.23 20.47
C LEU A 29 21.63 -9.40 18.95
N LEU A 30 20.96 -8.55 18.16
CA LEU A 30 20.98 -8.65 16.70
C LEU A 30 22.30 -8.21 16.08
N LYS A 31 22.91 -7.14 16.56
CA LYS A 31 24.18 -6.62 16.02
C LYS A 31 25.31 -7.65 16.03
N PRO A 32 25.59 -8.36 17.12
CA PRO A 32 26.61 -9.41 17.14
C PRO A 32 26.28 -10.60 16.24
N ALA A 33 25.02 -11.04 16.22
CA ALA A 33 24.56 -12.16 15.39
C ALA A 33 24.63 -11.86 13.88
N LEU A 34 24.32 -10.64 13.49
CA LEU A 34 24.52 -10.14 12.12
C LEU A 34 26.01 -9.98 11.82
N ALA A 35 26.81 -9.58 12.80
CA ALA A 35 28.25 -9.40 12.65
C ALA A 35 28.97 -10.71 12.39
N SER A 36 28.57 -11.77 13.07
CA SER A 36 29.17 -13.12 12.95
C SER A 36 28.69 -13.88 11.71
N GLY A 37 27.68 -13.35 10.99
CA GLY A 37 27.07 -14.03 9.84
C GLY A 37 26.25 -15.28 10.21
N THR A 38 25.95 -15.46 11.50
CA THR A 38 25.16 -16.60 11.99
C THR A 38 23.68 -16.49 11.64
N ILE A 39 23.19 -15.28 11.39
CA ILE A 39 21.80 -15.01 11.00
C ILE A 39 21.78 -14.31 9.64
N ARG A 40 20.96 -14.84 8.73
CA ARG A 40 20.54 -14.12 7.52
C ARG A 40 19.28 -13.36 7.84
N CYS A 41 19.28 -12.04 7.55
CA CYS A 41 18.18 -11.16 7.90
C CYS A 41 17.78 -10.31 6.70
N MET A 42 16.46 -10.14 6.53
CA MET A 42 15.86 -9.12 5.70
C MET A 42 15.08 -8.17 6.61
N GLY A 43 15.24 -6.87 6.42
CA GLY A 43 14.50 -5.86 7.16
C GLY A 43 13.76 -4.92 6.21
N SER A 44 12.51 -4.57 6.52
CA SER A 44 11.81 -3.49 5.84
C SER A 44 11.90 -2.19 6.64
N THR A 45 11.95 -1.07 5.95
CA THR A 45 11.92 0.27 6.58
C THR A 45 11.55 1.32 5.54
N THR A 46 11.25 2.54 5.97
CA THR A 46 11.03 3.68 5.07
C THR A 46 12.35 4.38 4.73
N TYR A 47 12.38 5.13 3.63
CA TYR A 47 13.55 5.95 3.27
C TYR A 47 13.93 6.94 4.36
N LYS A 48 12.94 7.51 5.05
CA LYS A 48 13.15 8.47 6.14
C LYS A 48 13.86 7.80 7.32
N GLU A 49 13.33 6.68 7.78
CA GLU A 49 13.86 5.94 8.92
C GLU A 49 15.23 5.32 8.59
N TYR A 50 15.43 4.84 7.35
CA TYR A 50 16.73 4.36 6.89
C TYR A 50 17.81 5.43 7.03
N ARG A 51 17.56 6.66 6.55
CA ARG A 51 18.51 7.78 6.69
C ARG A 51 18.76 8.16 8.15
N GLN A 52 17.75 8.12 8.99
CA GLN A 52 17.87 8.51 10.39
C GLN A 52 18.65 7.49 11.22
N HIS A 53 18.45 6.21 11.01
CA HIS A 53 18.92 5.14 11.88
C HIS A 53 20.00 4.28 11.25
N PHE A 54 19.90 3.91 9.96
CA PHE A 54 20.84 3.02 9.31
C PHE A 54 22.06 3.71 8.74
N GLU A 55 21.92 4.80 8.01
CA GLU A 55 23.04 5.49 7.37
C GLU A 55 24.07 5.99 8.37
N LYS A 56 23.65 6.29 9.59
CA LYS A 56 24.53 6.74 10.67
C LYS A 56 25.32 5.61 11.33
N ASP A 57 24.85 4.37 11.25
CA ASP A 57 25.51 3.22 11.81
C ASP A 57 26.34 2.49 10.74
N ARG A 58 27.62 2.85 10.64
CA ARG A 58 28.55 2.25 9.67
C ARG A 58 28.67 0.72 9.79
N ALA A 59 28.44 0.17 10.98
CA ALA A 59 28.51 -1.27 11.20
C ALA A 59 27.33 -2.00 10.56
N LEU A 60 26.14 -1.39 10.56
CA LEU A 60 24.94 -1.93 9.93
C LEU A 60 24.96 -1.76 8.40
N VAL A 61 25.33 -0.58 7.93
CA VAL A 61 25.40 -0.29 6.47
C VAL A 61 26.32 -1.28 5.74
N ARG A 62 27.42 -1.71 6.37
CA ARG A 62 28.34 -2.68 5.77
C ARG A 62 27.77 -4.12 5.71
N ARG A 63 26.71 -4.41 6.44
CA ARG A 63 26.14 -5.76 6.58
C ARG A 63 24.81 -5.94 5.88
N PHE A 64 24.14 -4.84 5.52
CA PHE A 64 22.90 -4.86 4.78
C PHE A 64 23.09 -4.26 3.39
N GLN A 65 22.61 -4.98 2.39
CA GLN A 65 22.45 -4.43 1.06
C GLN A 65 21.09 -3.73 0.98
N LYS A 66 21.08 -2.45 0.63
CA LYS A 66 19.87 -1.69 0.39
C LYS A 66 19.22 -2.15 -0.92
N ILE A 67 17.93 -2.44 -0.86
CA ILE A 67 17.08 -2.74 -2.01
C ILE A 67 15.93 -1.74 -2.00
N ASP A 68 15.88 -0.90 -3.01
CA ASP A 68 14.81 0.09 -3.14
C ASP A 68 13.55 -0.56 -3.72
N VAL A 69 12.41 -0.41 -3.02
CA VAL A 69 11.10 -0.83 -3.49
C VAL A 69 10.35 0.42 -3.92
N ASN A 70 10.28 0.64 -5.22
CA ASN A 70 9.61 1.81 -5.79
C ASN A 70 8.10 1.60 -5.91
N GLU A 71 7.36 2.72 -5.98
CA GLU A 71 5.95 2.71 -6.31
C GLU A 71 5.75 2.08 -7.71
N PRO A 72 4.82 1.12 -7.87
CA PRO A 72 4.55 0.51 -9.17
C PRO A 72 3.92 1.51 -10.14
N THR A 73 4.05 1.24 -11.43
CA THR A 73 3.31 1.98 -12.47
C THR A 73 1.80 1.73 -12.34
N VAL A 74 1.00 2.55 -13.01
CA VAL A 74 -0.46 2.35 -13.06
C VAL A 74 -0.81 0.98 -13.64
N GLU A 75 -0.11 0.57 -14.71
CA GLU A 75 -0.30 -0.72 -15.38
C GLU A 75 0.04 -1.89 -14.45
N ASP A 76 1.18 -1.80 -13.74
CA ASP A 76 1.59 -2.82 -12.77
C ASP A 76 0.60 -2.90 -11.60
N ALA A 77 0.13 -1.76 -11.10
CA ALA A 77 -0.86 -1.69 -10.04
C ALA A 77 -2.20 -2.33 -10.47
N ILE A 78 -2.64 -2.11 -11.71
CA ILE A 78 -3.82 -2.78 -12.27
C ILE A 78 -3.63 -4.30 -12.28
N ALA A 79 -2.46 -4.77 -12.72
CA ALA A 79 -2.15 -6.20 -12.73
C ALA A 79 -2.15 -6.79 -11.30
N ILE A 80 -1.58 -6.09 -10.34
CA ILE A 80 -1.60 -6.47 -8.91
C ILE A 80 -3.04 -6.57 -8.40
N LEU A 81 -3.87 -5.55 -8.63
CA LEU A 81 -5.25 -5.54 -8.16
C LEU A 81 -6.10 -6.63 -8.84
N LYS A 82 -5.87 -6.92 -10.13
CA LYS A 82 -6.53 -8.04 -10.82
C LYS A 82 -6.17 -9.39 -10.16
N GLY A 83 -4.94 -9.54 -9.69
CA GLY A 83 -4.51 -10.72 -8.92
C GLY A 83 -5.15 -10.81 -7.53
N LEU A 84 -5.37 -9.68 -6.87
CA LEU A 84 -6.00 -9.60 -5.54
C LEU A 84 -7.54 -9.66 -5.59
N LYS A 85 -8.15 -9.31 -6.72
CA LYS A 85 -9.60 -9.25 -6.91
C LYS A 85 -10.36 -10.44 -6.34
N PRO A 86 -9.99 -11.72 -6.58
CA PRO A 86 -10.74 -12.86 -6.06
C PRO A 86 -10.83 -12.88 -4.54
N TYR A 87 -9.79 -12.43 -3.83
CA TYR A 87 -9.76 -12.40 -2.36
C TYR A 87 -10.76 -11.39 -1.81
N PHE A 88 -10.84 -10.19 -2.41
CA PHE A 88 -11.80 -9.17 -2.01
C PHE A 88 -13.25 -9.54 -2.39
N GLU A 89 -13.43 -10.19 -3.55
CA GLU A 89 -14.74 -10.72 -3.97
C GLU A 89 -15.27 -11.77 -2.98
N ASP A 90 -14.41 -12.66 -2.52
CA ASP A 90 -14.75 -13.70 -1.56
C ASP A 90 -15.05 -13.11 -0.18
N TYR A 91 -14.20 -12.18 0.27
CA TYR A 91 -14.34 -11.52 1.57
C TYR A 91 -15.63 -10.69 1.67
N HIS A 92 -15.90 -9.84 0.68
CA HIS A 92 -17.10 -8.98 0.66
C HIS A 92 -18.34 -9.66 0.07
N ARG A 93 -18.23 -10.89 -0.45
CA ARG A 93 -19.32 -11.66 -1.08
C ARG A 93 -20.00 -10.92 -2.23
N LEU A 94 -19.20 -10.26 -3.06
CA LEU A 94 -19.64 -9.50 -4.24
C LEU A 94 -18.64 -9.68 -5.39
N LYS A 95 -18.92 -9.08 -6.54
CA LYS A 95 -18.03 -9.09 -7.70
C LYS A 95 -17.56 -7.69 -8.05
N TYR A 96 -16.35 -7.58 -8.58
CA TYR A 96 -15.82 -6.35 -9.17
C TYR A 96 -15.72 -6.52 -10.67
N THR A 97 -16.17 -5.53 -11.45
CA THR A 97 -15.88 -5.53 -12.89
C THR A 97 -14.40 -5.21 -13.13
N ASN A 98 -13.88 -5.57 -14.29
CA ASN A 98 -12.50 -5.24 -14.64
C ASN A 98 -12.30 -3.72 -14.76
N GLU A 99 -13.31 -3.04 -15.30
CA GLU A 99 -13.34 -1.59 -15.43
C GLU A 99 -13.35 -0.91 -14.05
N ALA A 100 -14.01 -1.51 -13.04
CA ALA A 100 -13.97 -1.01 -11.66
C ALA A 100 -12.55 -1.12 -11.07
N ILE A 101 -11.84 -2.21 -11.30
CA ILE A 101 -10.45 -2.40 -10.86
C ILE A 101 -9.53 -1.37 -11.53
N GLU A 102 -9.67 -1.16 -12.83
CA GLU A 102 -8.89 -0.17 -13.57
C GLU A 102 -9.19 1.26 -13.09
N ALA A 103 -10.48 1.58 -12.91
CA ALA A 103 -10.89 2.87 -12.36
C ALA A 103 -10.35 3.11 -10.94
N ALA A 104 -10.33 2.10 -10.08
CA ALA A 104 -9.78 2.23 -8.72
C ALA A 104 -8.31 2.66 -8.74
N VAL A 105 -7.50 2.11 -9.63
CA VAL A 105 -6.09 2.49 -9.77
C VAL A 105 -5.96 3.89 -10.37
N GLN A 106 -6.61 4.16 -11.50
CA GLN A 106 -6.50 5.42 -12.21
C GLN A 106 -7.00 6.61 -11.38
N LEU A 107 -8.19 6.48 -10.77
CA LEU A 107 -8.79 7.54 -9.97
C LEU A 107 -8.07 7.75 -8.64
N SER A 108 -7.61 6.68 -7.99
CA SER A 108 -6.79 6.84 -6.79
C SER A 108 -5.44 7.50 -7.09
N SER A 109 -4.84 7.19 -8.22
CA SER A 109 -3.62 7.85 -8.68
C SER A 109 -3.83 9.35 -8.91
N ARG A 110 -4.98 9.73 -9.47
CA ARG A 110 -5.33 11.13 -9.80
C ARG A 110 -5.76 11.95 -8.59
N TYR A 111 -6.52 11.38 -7.65
CA TYR A 111 -7.20 12.14 -6.60
C TYR A 111 -6.68 11.90 -5.19
N ILE A 112 -5.96 10.80 -4.94
CA ILE A 112 -5.39 10.48 -3.62
C ILE A 112 -3.88 10.64 -3.68
N HIS A 113 -3.35 11.71 -3.07
CA HIS A 113 -1.93 12.07 -3.18
C HIS A 113 -1.11 11.77 -1.92
N ASP A 114 -1.77 11.54 -0.80
CA ASP A 114 -1.15 11.26 0.50
C ASP A 114 -0.71 9.81 0.69
N ARG A 115 -1.08 8.92 -0.24
CA ARG A 115 -0.76 7.49 -0.25
C ARG A 115 -0.18 7.06 -1.60
N LYS A 116 0.47 5.90 -1.59
CA LYS A 116 1.13 5.31 -2.76
C LYS A 116 0.35 4.15 -3.36
N LEU A 117 0.57 3.88 -4.65
CA LEU A 117 0.15 2.64 -5.28
C LEU A 117 1.05 1.48 -4.80
N PRO A 118 0.53 0.25 -4.69
CA PRO A 118 -0.84 -0.17 -4.98
C PRO A 118 -1.82 0.08 -3.82
N ASP A 119 -1.34 0.40 -2.62
CA ASP A 119 -2.12 0.43 -1.36
C ASP A 119 -3.35 1.33 -1.46
N LYS A 120 -3.22 2.56 -1.97
CA LYS A 120 -4.36 3.47 -2.11
C LYS A 120 -5.47 2.92 -3.01
N ALA A 121 -5.13 2.15 -4.04
CA ALA A 121 -6.11 1.52 -4.91
C ALA A 121 -6.72 0.27 -4.26
N ILE A 122 -5.95 -0.47 -3.48
CA ILE A 122 -6.44 -1.58 -2.65
C ILE A 122 -7.45 -1.05 -1.64
N ASP A 123 -7.16 0.04 -0.94
CA ASP A 123 -8.08 0.69 0.00
C ASP A 123 -9.40 1.09 -0.69
N VAL A 124 -9.35 1.59 -1.92
CA VAL A 124 -10.56 1.95 -2.69
C VAL A 124 -11.44 0.74 -2.98
N ILE A 125 -10.88 -0.39 -3.43
CA ILE A 125 -11.68 -1.59 -3.69
C ILE A 125 -12.22 -2.19 -2.40
N ASP A 126 -11.46 -2.19 -1.32
CA ASP A 126 -11.90 -2.67 -0.01
C ASP A 126 -13.03 -1.81 0.54
N GLU A 127 -12.86 -0.49 0.57
CA GLU A 127 -13.88 0.47 1.03
C GLU A 127 -15.17 0.42 0.20
N SER A 128 -15.05 0.26 -1.13
CA SER A 128 -16.22 0.14 -2.00
C SER A 128 -17.00 -1.15 -1.75
N GLY A 129 -16.32 -2.25 -1.42
CA GLY A 129 -16.94 -3.49 -0.98
C GLY A 129 -17.59 -3.36 0.39
N ALA A 130 -16.89 -2.78 1.36
CA ALA A 130 -17.39 -2.56 2.71
C ALA A 130 -18.61 -1.64 2.73
N ALA A 131 -18.65 -0.62 1.89
CA ALA A 131 -19.80 0.29 1.77
C ALA A 131 -21.11 -0.44 1.44
N GLN A 132 -21.05 -1.55 0.69
CA GLN A 132 -22.25 -2.35 0.41
C GLN A 132 -22.77 -3.08 1.66
N MET A 133 -21.92 -3.37 2.63
CA MET A 133 -22.34 -4.02 3.89
C MET A 133 -23.18 -3.09 4.77
N LEU A 134 -23.02 -1.77 4.61
CA LEU A 134 -23.79 -0.76 5.31
C LEU A 134 -25.18 -0.51 4.69
N VAL A 135 -25.38 -0.98 3.45
CA VAL A 135 -26.67 -0.87 2.77
C VAL A 135 -27.58 -2.02 3.19
N ALA A 136 -28.89 -1.72 3.33
CA ALA A 136 -29.90 -2.74 3.61
C ALA A 136 -29.81 -3.90 2.61
N GLU A 137 -29.95 -5.14 3.09
CA GLU A 137 -29.65 -6.36 2.33
C GLU A 137 -30.37 -6.43 0.96
N ASN A 138 -31.63 -5.99 0.92
CA ASN A 138 -32.45 -5.94 -0.29
C ASN A 138 -32.00 -4.87 -1.33
N LYS A 139 -31.10 -3.96 -0.94
CA LYS A 139 -30.57 -2.89 -1.79
C LYS A 139 -29.08 -3.05 -2.08
N ARG A 140 -28.43 -4.05 -1.51
CA ARG A 140 -27.00 -4.31 -1.73
C ARG A 140 -26.74 -4.69 -3.19
N LYS A 141 -25.75 -4.03 -3.77
CA LYS A 141 -25.25 -4.42 -5.10
C LYS A 141 -24.36 -5.64 -4.96
N LYS A 142 -24.58 -6.62 -5.83
CA LYS A 142 -23.75 -7.82 -5.92
C LYS A 142 -22.52 -7.61 -6.81
N THR A 143 -22.50 -6.51 -7.56
CA THR A 143 -21.40 -6.16 -8.47
C THR A 143 -21.05 -4.70 -8.30
N ILE A 144 -19.76 -4.44 -8.11
CA ILE A 144 -19.16 -3.10 -8.05
C ILE A 144 -18.68 -2.73 -9.43
N GLY A 145 -19.21 -1.63 -9.97
CA GLY A 145 -18.79 -1.03 -11.21
C GLY A 145 -18.06 0.31 -10.99
N ILE A 146 -17.81 1.03 -12.07
CA ILE A 146 -17.11 2.33 -12.07
C ILE A 146 -17.80 3.33 -11.14
N LYS A 147 -19.13 3.40 -11.16
CA LYS A 147 -19.91 4.37 -10.35
C LYS A 147 -19.71 4.21 -8.84
N GLU A 148 -19.60 2.99 -8.37
CA GLU A 148 -19.33 2.70 -6.96
C GLU A 148 -17.90 3.12 -6.58
N ILE A 149 -16.94 2.88 -7.47
CA ILE A 149 -15.55 3.32 -7.30
C ILE A 149 -15.47 4.85 -7.28
N GLU A 150 -16.11 5.54 -8.22
CA GLU A 150 -16.16 7.01 -8.25
C GLU A 150 -16.74 7.59 -6.95
N SER A 151 -17.82 6.99 -6.45
CA SER A 151 -18.42 7.40 -5.17
C SER A 151 -17.48 7.21 -4.00
N THR A 152 -16.76 6.09 -3.95
CA THR A 152 -15.78 5.80 -2.90
C THR A 152 -14.61 6.77 -2.97
N ILE A 153 -14.05 7.02 -4.15
CA ILE A 153 -12.99 8.00 -4.38
C ILE A 153 -13.43 9.40 -3.94
N ALA A 154 -14.63 9.82 -4.29
CA ALA A 154 -15.17 11.11 -3.88
C ALA A 154 -15.21 11.27 -2.36
N THR A 155 -15.60 10.20 -1.65
CA THR A 155 -15.64 10.18 -0.18
C THR A 155 -14.23 10.22 0.40
N MET A 156 -13.32 9.38 -0.08
CA MET A 156 -11.95 9.29 0.43
C MET A 156 -11.13 10.55 0.17
N ALA A 157 -11.25 11.13 -1.03
CA ALA A 157 -10.56 12.36 -1.42
C ALA A 157 -11.27 13.64 -0.94
N ARG A 158 -12.48 13.53 -0.36
CA ARG A 158 -13.32 14.65 0.10
C ARG A 158 -13.66 15.64 -1.02
N ILE A 159 -13.94 15.14 -2.19
CA ILE A 159 -14.36 15.92 -3.37
C ILE A 159 -15.80 15.58 -3.76
N PRO A 160 -16.53 16.52 -4.37
CA PRO A 160 -17.90 16.25 -4.84
C PRO A 160 -17.93 15.14 -5.89
N PRO A 161 -18.84 14.14 -5.81
CA PRO A 161 -18.91 13.03 -6.78
C PRO A 161 -19.05 13.47 -8.24
N LYS A 162 -19.71 14.61 -8.47
CA LYS A 162 -19.87 15.18 -9.82
C LYS A 162 -18.57 15.60 -10.49
N ASN A 163 -17.51 15.84 -9.71
CA ASN A 163 -16.22 16.27 -10.24
C ASN A 163 -15.37 15.08 -10.65
N VAL A 164 -15.57 13.90 -10.05
CA VAL A 164 -14.83 12.67 -10.40
C VAL A 164 -15.26 12.14 -11.77
N SER A 165 -16.55 12.29 -12.13
CA SER A 165 -17.09 11.78 -13.41
C SER A 165 -17.05 12.80 -14.56
N LYS A 166 -16.89 14.09 -14.29
CA LYS A 166 -16.88 15.14 -15.33
C LYS A 166 -15.53 15.38 -15.99
N ASP A 167 -14.43 15.16 -15.28
CA ASP A 167 -13.10 15.47 -15.80
C ASP A 167 -12.69 14.60 -16.99
N ASP A 168 -13.17 13.36 -17.08
CA ASP A 168 -12.82 12.48 -18.20
C ASP A 168 -13.52 12.85 -19.50
N ALA A 169 -14.73 13.42 -19.44
CA ALA A 169 -15.47 13.85 -20.63
C ALA A 169 -14.97 15.21 -21.17
N GLU A 170 -14.45 16.10 -20.31
CA GLU A 170 -13.91 17.40 -20.74
C GLU A 170 -12.46 17.28 -21.22
N VAL A 171 -11.64 16.46 -20.60
CA VAL A 171 -10.24 16.23 -21.04
C VAL A 171 -10.20 15.56 -22.41
N LEU A 172 -11.11 14.62 -22.69
CA LEU A 172 -11.22 14.00 -24.01
C LEU A 172 -11.67 14.98 -25.11
N LYS A 173 -12.53 15.95 -24.78
CA LYS A 173 -12.96 16.99 -25.74
C LYS A 173 -11.85 18.01 -26.06
N HIS A 174 -10.90 18.24 -25.18
CA HIS A 174 -9.78 19.16 -25.42
C HIS A 174 -8.56 18.50 -26.09
N LEU A 175 -8.53 17.18 -26.22
CA LEU A 175 -7.47 16.46 -26.94
C LEU A 175 -7.77 16.29 -28.43
N GLU A 176 -8.98 16.62 -28.89
CA GLU A 176 -9.38 16.57 -30.32
C GLU A 176 -9.37 17.96 -31.01
N GLN A 177 -8.84 18.99 -30.37
CA GLN A 177 -8.57 20.32 -30.96
C GLN A 177 -7.05 20.59 -30.95
#